data_01bfd806935beec64b323b22ff5f8210
#
_entry.id   01bfd806935beec64b323b22ff5f8210
#
_cell.length_a   1.000
_cell.length_b   1.000
_cell.length_c   1.000
_cell.angle_alpha   90.00
_cell.angle_beta   90.00
_cell.angle_gamma   90.00
#
_symmetry.space_group_name_H-M   'P 1'
#
loop_
_entity.id
_entity.type
_entity.pdbx_description
1 polymer ?
#
loop_
_entity_poly.entity_id
_entity_poly.type
_entity_poly.pdbx_seq_one_letter_code
_entity_poly.pdbx_strand_id
1 'polypeptide(L)'
;MAPAKNTLVKNPLVKNPLFARYFNRFGARREERGNRELRQELLSGLSGRVIEVGAGNGLNFPHYPRAVREVVAVEPEPYLRDRAAEAAAAVAVPIRVTDGTAGDLPAADGEFDAVVVSGLLCSVSDVPVALAEFRRVLRPGGQLRFYEHVRSRDAIFARYQRAADLIWPHLMGGCHAERRTQVAIGRVFTLEQCRGFRFPPSAAFSPVAPRIIGVARKAETPGPGDIIIR
;
A
#
# COMPACT_ATOMS: atom_id res chain seq x y z
N MET A 1 4.05 33.55 5.60
CA MET A 1 3.35 32.77 6.65
C MET A 1 3.56 31.29 6.31
N ALA A 2 4.32 30.59 7.13
CA ALA A 2 4.49 29.15 6.97
C ALA A 2 3.18 28.45 7.33
N PRO A 3 2.74 27.41 6.59
CA PRO A 3 1.54 26.65 6.96
C PRO A 3 1.77 25.92 8.27
N ALA A 4 0.77 26.00 9.15
CA ALA A 4 0.77 25.32 10.44
C ALA A 4 1.02 23.82 10.25
N LYS A 5 2.05 23.29 10.91
CA LYS A 5 2.30 21.85 11.00
C LYS A 5 1.09 21.21 11.69
N ASN A 6 0.28 20.53 10.89
CA ASN A 6 -0.86 19.77 11.38
C ASN A 6 -0.34 18.71 12.34
N THR A 7 -0.79 18.74 13.57
CA THR A 7 -0.39 17.81 14.64
C THR A 7 -0.97 16.45 14.28
N LEU A 8 -0.18 15.64 13.55
CA LEU A 8 -0.54 14.28 13.14
C LEU A 8 -0.98 13.49 14.36
N VAL A 9 -2.24 13.10 14.38
CA VAL A 9 -2.78 12.13 15.35
C VAL A 9 -1.91 10.86 15.20
N LYS A 10 -1.01 10.66 16.17
CA LYS A 10 -0.18 9.46 16.24
C LYS A 10 -1.12 8.29 16.43
N ASN A 11 -1.37 7.52 15.36
CA ASN A 11 -2.11 6.27 15.47
C ASN A 11 -1.26 5.25 16.23
N PRO A 12 -1.59 4.89 17.47
CA PRO A 12 -0.79 3.97 18.29
C PRO A 12 -0.74 2.55 17.69
N LEU A 13 -1.64 2.23 16.76
CA LEU A 13 -1.69 0.92 16.08
C LEU A 13 -0.62 0.79 14.98
N VAL A 14 -0.05 1.91 14.49
CA VAL A 14 1.02 1.91 13.46
C VAL A 14 2.34 1.42 14.04
N LYS A 15 2.61 1.66 15.34
CA LYS A 15 3.79 1.16 16.05
C LYS A 15 3.38 0.07 17.04
N ASN A 16 3.18 -1.14 16.53
CA ASN A 16 2.84 -2.31 17.32
C ASN A 16 3.95 -3.37 17.24
N PRO A 17 4.92 -3.39 18.19
CA PRO A 17 6.06 -4.30 18.14
C PRO A 17 5.68 -5.78 18.19
N LEU A 18 4.57 -6.13 18.85
CA LEU A 18 4.10 -7.51 18.93
C LEU A 18 3.57 -7.97 17.57
N PHE A 19 2.76 -7.13 16.92
CA PHE A 19 2.29 -7.40 15.56
C PHE A 19 3.45 -7.45 14.58
N ALA A 20 4.42 -6.54 14.67
CA ALA A 20 5.60 -6.50 13.80
C ALA A 20 6.41 -7.81 13.86
N ARG A 21 6.67 -8.33 15.07
CA ARG A 21 7.34 -9.63 15.26
C ARG A 21 6.53 -10.80 14.72
N TYR A 22 5.20 -10.81 14.98
CA TYR A 22 4.31 -11.80 14.41
C TYR A 22 4.32 -11.75 12.88
N PHE A 23 4.18 -10.56 12.30
CA PHE A 23 4.20 -10.35 10.86
C PHE A 23 5.50 -10.84 10.23
N ASN A 24 6.64 -10.48 10.80
CA ASN A 24 7.95 -10.92 10.32
C ASN A 24 8.12 -12.45 10.38
N ARG A 25 7.73 -13.08 11.50
CA ARG A 25 7.88 -14.53 11.69
C ARG A 25 7.03 -15.36 10.72
N PHE A 26 5.84 -14.88 10.37
CA PHE A 26 4.90 -15.60 9.51
C PHE A 26 4.90 -15.12 8.05
N GLY A 27 5.63 -14.04 7.74
CA GLY A 27 5.75 -13.50 6.37
C GLY A 27 6.31 -14.53 5.39
N ALA A 28 7.41 -15.18 5.71
CA ALA A 28 8.04 -16.20 4.87
C ALA A 28 7.07 -17.37 4.53
N ARG A 29 6.32 -17.88 5.53
CA ARG A 29 5.32 -18.94 5.30
C ARG A 29 4.16 -18.51 4.38
N ARG A 30 3.86 -17.22 4.33
CA ARG A 30 2.84 -16.69 3.42
C ARG A 30 3.36 -16.60 1.98
N GLU A 31 4.67 -16.34 1.78
CA GLU A 31 5.31 -16.38 0.47
C GLU A 31 5.18 -17.76 -0.19
N GLU A 32 5.39 -18.84 0.56
CA GLU A 32 5.26 -20.23 0.10
C GLU A 32 3.82 -20.60 -0.33
N ARG A 33 2.81 -19.80 0.02
CA ARG A 33 1.38 -20.05 -0.20
C ARG A 33 0.77 -19.21 -1.34
N GLY A 34 1.56 -18.77 -2.31
CA GLY A 34 1.08 -18.05 -3.49
C GLY A 34 1.12 -16.52 -3.37
N ASN A 35 1.70 -15.94 -2.30
CA ASN A 35 1.91 -14.50 -2.24
C ASN A 35 3.02 -14.03 -3.19
N ARG A 36 3.97 -14.91 -3.53
CA ARG A 36 5.06 -14.60 -4.46
C ARG A 36 4.51 -14.18 -5.83
N GLU A 37 3.60 -14.95 -6.39
CA GLU A 37 2.96 -14.69 -7.68
C GLU A 37 2.18 -13.38 -7.67
N LEU A 38 1.47 -13.10 -6.57
CA LEU A 38 0.73 -11.85 -6.39
C LEU A 38 1.67 -10.64 -6.28
N ARG A 39 2.85 -10.78 -5.66
CA ARG A 39 3.86 -9.71 -5.62
C ARG A 39 4.49 -9.49 -6.99
N GLN A 40 4.78 -10.56 -7.71
CA GLN A 40 5.27 -10.47 -9.09
C GLN A 40 4.24 -9.78 -10.00
N GLU A 41 2.95 -10.11 -9.87
CA GLU A 41 1.86 -9.44 -10.59
C GLU A 41 1.80 -7.94 -10.22
N LEU A 42 1.82 -7.61 -8.92
CA LEU A 42 1.78 -6.24 -8.41
C LEU A 42 2.89 -5.35 -9.00
N LEU A 43 4.10 -5.91 -9.09
CA LEU A 43 5.30 -5.16 -9.48
C LEU A 43 5.64 -5.29 -10.96
N SER A 44 4.92 -6.14 -11.70
CA SER A 44 5.16 -6.37 -13.12
C SER A 44 5.08 -5.09 -13.94
N GLY A 45 6.07 -4.89 -14.84
CA GLY A 45 6.12 -3.73 -15.73
C GLY A 45 6.47 -2.39 -15.06
N LEU A 46 6.83 -2.38 -13.78
CA LEU A 46 7.36 -1.19 -13.12
C LEU A 46 8.73 -0.81 -13.67
N SER A 47 8.96 0.49 -13.78
CA SER A 47 10.24 1.07 -14.20
C SER A 47 10.44 2.45 -13.56
N GLY A 48 11.65 3.00 -13.66
CA GLY A 48 11.96 4.33 -13.16
C GLY A 48 12.10 4.39 -11.64
N ARG A 49 11.69 5.50 -11.03
CA ARG A 49 11.75 5.72 -9.58
C ARG A 49 10.43 5.32 -8.92
N VAL A 50 10.52 4.48 -7.92
CA VAL A 50 9.36 3.92 -7.21
C VAL A 50 9.41 4.30 -5.74
N ILE A 51 8.26 4.61 -5.14
CA ILE A 51 8.10 4.68 -3.70
C ILE A 51 7.17 3.54 -3.24
N GLU A 52 7.66 2.70 -2.33
CA GLU A 52 6.85 1.68 -1.66
C GLU A 52 6.48 2.17 -0.28
N VAL A 53 5.17 2.29 -0.02
CA VAL A 53 4.65 2.81 1.25
C VAL A 53 4.11 1.66 2.09
N GLY A 54 4.60 1.57 3.34
CA GLY A 54 4.35 0.44 4.23
C GLY A 54 5.12 -0.80 3.79
N ALA A 55 6.43 -0.66 3.58
CA ALA A 55 7.29 -1.72 3.06
C ALA A 55 7.37 -2.96 3.96
N GLY A 56 6.99 -2.81 5.24
CA GLY A 56 7.06 -3.89 6.21
C GLY A 56 8.50 -4.38 6.36
N ASN A 57 8.70 -5.68 6.25
CA ASN A 57 10.01 -6.32 6.29
C ASN A 57 10.64 -6.56 4.90
N GLY A 58 10.19 -5.87 3.86
CA GLY A 58 10.80 -5.89 2.52
C GLY A 58 10.45 -7.09 1.65
N LEU A 59 9.31 -7.75 1.86
CA LEU A 59 8.93 -8.95 1.09
C LEU A 59 8.71 -8.69 -0.41
N ASN A 60 8.48 -7.45 -0.83
CA ASN A 60 8.38 -7.08 -2.24
C ASN A 60 9.76 -6.93 -2.92
N PHE A 61 10.82 -6.66 -2.18
CA PHE A 61 12.10 -6.23 -2.71
C PHE A 61 12.72 -7.20 -3.72
N PRO A 62 12.70 -8.54 -3.52
CA PRO A 62 13.24 -9.50 -4.49
C PRO A 62 12.47 -9.56 -5.82
N HIS A 63 11.30 -8.92 -5.88
CA HIS A 63 10.39 -9.02 -7.03
C HIS A 63 10.39 -7.76 -7.91
N TYR A 64 11.13 -6.70 -7.53
CA TYR A 64 11.24 -5.51 -8.38
C TYR A 64 11.95 -5.81 -9.69
N PRO A 65 11.34 -5.40 -10.84
CA PRO A 65 12.00 -5.55 -12.14
C PRO A 65 13.30 -4.75 -12.22
N ARG A 66 14.27 -5.23 -12.99
CA ARG A 66 15.54 -4.52 -13.25
C ARG A 66 15.38 -3.15 -13.92
N ALA A 67 14.23 -2.89 -14.54
CA ALA A 67 13.89 -1.59 -15.11
C ALA A 67 13.59 -0.51 -14.06
N VAL A 68 13.39 -0.90 -12.79
CA VAL A 68 13.28 0.02 -11.66
C VAL A 68 14.68 0.52 -11.32
N ARG A 69 14.86 1.84 -11.35
CA ARG A 69 16.16 2.50 -11.11
C ARG A 69 16.47 2.63 -9.62
N GLU A 70 15.44 2.90 -8.84
CA GLU A 70 15.52 3.10 -7.40
C GLU A 70 14.16 2.87 -6.75
N VAL A 71 14.18 2.30 -5.55
CA VAL A 71 13.00 2.22 -4.67
C VAL A 71 13.28 3.01 -3.39
N VAL A 72 12.37 3.92 -3.04
CA VAL A 72 12.31 4.51 -1.70
C VAL A 72 11.24 3.75 -0.92
N ALA A 73 11.68 2.99 0.09
CA ALA A 73 10.81 2.14 0.90
C ALA A 73 10.51 2.85 2.24
N VAL A 74 9.25 3.20 2.46
CA VAL A 74 8.80 3.94 3.65
C VAL A 74 8.15 2.98 4.63
N GLU A 75 8.68 2.90 5.88
CA GLU A 75 8.15 2.04 6.94
C GLU A 75 8.23 2.75 8.30
N PRO A 76 7.11 3.04 8.97
CA PRO A 76 7.11 3.75 10.25
C PRO A 76 7.51 2.89 11.45
N GLU A 77 7.36 1.55 11.37
CA GLU A 77 7.66 0.66 12.50
C GLU A 77 9.16 0.31 12.52
N PRO A 78 9.91 0.67 13.58
CA PRO A 78 11.36 0.54 13.58
C PRO A 78 11.87 -0.89 13.37
N TYR A 79 11.26 -1.88 14.03
CA TYR A 79 11.68 -3.28 13.90
C TYR A 79 11.51 -3.81 12.47
N LEU A 80 10.38 -3.48 11.81
CA LEU A 80 10.15 -3.87 10.41
C LEU A 80 11.08 -3.11 9.47
N ARG A 81 11.34 -1.83 9.75
CA ARG A 81 12.28 -1.00 8.99
C ARG A 81 13.69 -1.57 9.01
N ASP A 82 14.17 -2.05 10.16
CA ASP A 82 15.49 -2.73 10.27
C ASP A 82 15.51 -4.02 9.42
N ARG A 83 14.45 -4.82 9.46
CA ARG A 83 14.31 -6.01 8.60
C ARG A 83 14.26 -5.67 7.11
N ALA A 84 13.57 -4.58 6.76
CA ALA A 84 13.57 -4.07 5.39
C ALA A 84 14.97 -3.63 4.94
N ALA A 85 15.74 -2.96 5.81
CA ALA A 85 17.11 -2.57 5.48
C ALA A 85 18.01 -3.79 5.21
N GLU A 86 17.88 -4.86 5.99
CA GLU A 86 18.57 -6.13 5.74
C GLU A 86 18.15 -6.75 4.40
N ALA A 87 16.84 -6.77 4.10
CA ALA A 87 16.31 -7.28 2.84
C ALA A 87 16.78 -6.45 1.63
N ALA A 88 16.88 -5.12 1.78
CA ALA A 88 17.35 -4.21 0.76
C ALA A 88 18.82 -4.48 0.36
N ALA A 89 19.66 -4.84 1.32
CA ALA A 89 21.07 -5.18 1.07
C ALA A 89 21.25 -6.48 0.26
N ALA A 90 20.21 -7.33 0.19
CA ALA A 90 20.28 -8.64 -0.46
C ALA A 90 19.75 -8.63 -1.92
N VAL A 91 19.32 -7.49 -2.46
CA VAL A 91 18.72 -7.39 -3.79
C VAL A 91 19.51 -6.48 -4.73
N ALA A 92 19.33 -6.68 -6.04
CA ALA A 92 20.09 -5.95 -7.06
C ALA A 92 19.56 -4.54 -7.34
N VAL A 93 18.25 -4.31 -7.17
CA VAL A 93 17.66 -2.98 -7.36
C VAL A 93 18.04 -2.10 -6.17
N PRO A 94 18.55 -0.88 -6.39
CA PRO A 94 18.87 0.04 -5.31
C PRO A 94 17.62 0.39 -4.48
N ILE A 95 17.62 0.07 -3.18
CA ILE A 95 16.50 0.33 -2.28
C ILE A 95 16.99 1.13 -1.07
N ARG A 96 16.41 2.29 -0.86
CA ARG A 96 16.63 3.13 0.31
C ARG A 96 15.45 3.04 1.26
N VAL A 97 15.68 2.45 2.43
CA VAL A 97 14.65 2.34 3.48
C VAL A 97 14.66 3.58 4.38
N THR A 98 13.50 4.14 4.66
CA THR A 98 13.36 5.38 5.44
C THR A 98 12.15 5.35 6.37
N ASP A 99 12.18 6.16 7.42
CA ASP A 99 11.03 6.45 8.28
C ASP A 99 10.04 7.35 7.53
N GLY A 100 8.75 7.21 7.86
CA GLY A 100 7.68 8.02 7.32
C GLY A 100 6.34 7.32 7.43
N THR A 101 5.27 8.06 7.15
CA THR A 101 3.90 7.54 7.18
C THR A 101 3.21 7.76 5.85
N ALA A 102 2.13 7.02 5.59
CA ALA A 102 1.34 7.18 4.38
C ALA A 102 0.72 8.57 4.21
N GLY A 103 0.54 9.31 5.31
CA GLY A 103 -0.03 10.67 5.31
C GLY A 103 1.03 11.79 5.31
N ASP A 104 2.32 11.44 5.37
CA ASP A 104 3.44 12.39 5.35
C ASP A 104 4.67 11.68 4.79
N LEU A 105 4.79 11.68 3.47
CA LEU A 105 5.85 10.99 2.75
C LEU A 105 7.09 11.87 2.63
N PRO A 106 8.30 11.35 2.94
CA PRO A 106 9.57 12.07 2.82
C PRO A 106 10.01 12.18 1.36
N ALA A 107 9.22 12.87 0.54
CA ALA A 107 9.38 12.96 -0.90
C ALA A 107 8.82 14.28 -1.44
N ALA A 108 9.41 14.78 -2.53
CA ALA A 108 8.93 15.97 -3.24
C ALA A 108 7.69 15.66 -4.11
N ASP A 109 7.01 16.73 -4.54
CA ASP A 109 5.89 16.63 -5.47
C ASP A 109 6.36 16.09 -6.83
N GLY A 110 5.63 15.12 -7.38
CA GLY A 110 5.91 14.58 -8.71
C GLY A 110 7.23 13.83 -8.84
N GLU A 111 7.81 13.36 -7.75
CA GLU A 111 9.14 12.76 -7.73
C GLU A 111 9.19 11.33 -8.29
N PHE A 112 8.07 10.58 -8.24
CA PHE A 112 8.05 9.15 -8.54
C PHE A 112 7.23 8.80 -9.78
N ASP A 113 7.69 7.77 -10.50
CA ASP A 113 6.99 7.13 -11.60
C ASP A 113 5.86 6.22 -11.09
N ALA A 114 6.05 5.60 -9.92
CA ALA A 114 5.05 4.75 -9.31
C ALA A 114 5.07 4.81 -7.77
N VAL A 115 3.87 4.66 -7.19
CA VAL A 115 3.63 4.32 -5.77
C VAL A 115 3.20 2.87 -5.70
N VAL A 116 3.78 2.11 -4.78
CA VAL A 116 3.40 0.71 -4.50
C VAL A 116 2.88 0.60 -3.08
N VAL A 117 1.72 -0.04 -2.91
CA VAL A 117 1.13 -0.36 -1.60
C VAL A 117 0.65 -1.82 -1.56
N SER A 118 0.94 -2.50 -0.45
CA SER A 118 0.59 -3.91 -0.27
C SER A 118 0.08 -4.17 1.15
N GLY A 119 -1.24 -4.27 1.33
CA GLY A 119 -1.88 -4.44 2.64
C GLY A 119 -1.74 -3.22 3.55
N LEU A 120 -1.62 -2.03 2.98
CA LEU A 120 -1.43 -0.77 3.69
C LEU A 120 -2.73 0.01 3.86
N LEU A 121 -3.47 0.25 2.76
CA LEU A 121 -4.68 1.09 2.79
C LEU A 121 -5.77 0.52 3.69
N CYS A 122 -5.76 -0.79 3.95
CA CYS A 122 -6.65 -1.39 4.94
C CYS A 122 -6.28 -1.00 6.39
N SER A 123 -5.05 -0.53 6.66
CA SER A 123 -4.51 -0.30 8.01
C SER A 123 -4.25 1.18 8.33
N VAL A 124 -4.16 2.07 7.33
CA VAL A 124 -3.94 3.50 7.58
C VAL A 124 -5.12 4.14 8.34
N SER A 125 -4.85 5.14 9.17
CA SER A 125 -5.91 5.85 9.92
C SER A 125 -6.81 6.67 9.01
N ASP A 126 -6.24 7.34 8.00
CA ASP A 126 -6.94 8.25 7.08
C ASP A 126 -6.58 7.90 5.62
N VAL A 127 -7.50 7.20 4.95
CA VAL A 127 -7.31 6.78 3.54
C VAL A 127 -7.31 7.98 2.58
N PRO A 128 -8.20 8.97 2.69
CA PRO A 128 -8.15 10.20 1.92
C PRO A 128 -6.80 10.91 1.98
N VAL A 129 -6.24 11.10 3.17
CA VAL A 129 -4.94 11.76 3.37
C VAL A 129 -3.82 10.95 2.70
N ALA A 130 -3.79 9.63 2.91
CA ALA A 130 -2.80 8.75 2.27
C ALA A 130 -2.88 8.82 0.73
N LEU A 131 -4.09 8.75 0.17
CA LEU A 131 -4.26 8.84 -1.29
C LEU A 131 -3.90 10.22 -1.86
N ALA A 132 -4.11 11.30 -1.10
CA ALA A 132 -3.66 12.64 -1.47
C ALA A 132 -2.12 12.73 -1.52
N GLU A 133 -1.43 12.14 -0.52
CA GLU A 133 0.02 12.06 -0.50
C GLU A 133 0.57 11.20 -1.66
N PHE A 134 -0.05 10.06 -1.95
CA PHE A 134 0.33 9.23 -3.10
C PHE A 134 0.19 10.01 -4.41
N ARG A 135 -0.91 10.77 -4.54
CA ARG A 135 -1.11 11.64 -5.71
C ARG A 135 -0.10 12.78 -5.77
N ARG A 136 0.28 13.36 -4.63
CA ARG A 136 1.28 14.43 -4.54
C ARG A 136 2.64 13.97 -5.06
N VAL A 137 3.15 12.85 -4.55
CA VAL A 137 4.49 12.36 -4.89
C VAL A 137 4.60 11.74 -6.27
N LEU A 138 3.49 11.33 -6.89
CA LEU A 138 3.47 10.82 -8.26
C LEU A 138 3.58 11.96 -9.27
N ARG A 139 4.42 11.78 -10.30
CA ARG A 139 4.40 12.63 -11.48
C ARG A 139 3.07 12.53 -12.24
N PRO A 140 2.70 13.51 -13.09
CA PRO A 140 1.59 13.35 -14.03
C PRO A 140 1.73 12.05 -14.83
N GLY A 141 0.65 11.30 -15.01
CA GLY A 141 0.66 10.00 -15.65
C GLY A 141 1.31 8.85 -14.83
N GLY A 142 1.81 9.14 -13.62
CA GLY A 142 2.39 8.12 -12.73
C GLY A 142 1.36 7.12 -12.20
N GLN A 143 1.82 5.94 -11.78
CA GLN A 143 0.97 4.80 -11.43
C GLN A 143 0.90 4.56 -9.92
N LEU A 144 -0.30 4.23 -9.43
CA LEU A 144 -0.51 3.59 -8.13
C LEU A 144 -0.73 2.09 -8.35
N ARG A 145 0.16 1.26 -7.81
CA ARG A 145 0.04 -0.20 -7.77
C ARG A 145 -0.44 -0.60 -6.39
N PHE A 146 -1.49 -1.41 -6.31
CA PHE A 146 -2.11 -1.77 -5.04
C PHE A 146 -2.48 -3.24 -4.96
N TYR A 147 -2.28 -3.80 -3.76
CA TYR A 147 -2.75 -5.13 -3.35
C TYR A 147 -3.31 -5.02 -1.93
N GLU A 148 -4.65 -5.10 -1.77
CA GLU A 148 -5.33 -4.69 -0.55
C GLU A 148 -6.43 -5.64 -0.11
N HIS A 149 -6.65 -5.72 1.21
CA HIS A 149 -7.85 -6.31 1.79
C HIS A 149 -9.04 -5.37 1.58
N VAL A 150 -10.20 -5.93 1.25
CA VAL A 150 -11.39 -5.13 0.97
C VAL A 150 -12.65 -5.77 1.49
N ARG A 151 -13.69 -4.95 1.62
CA ARG A 151 -15.04 -5.42 1.86
C ARG A 151 -15.50 -6.35 0.75
N SER A 152 -16.10 -7.48 1.12
CA SER A 152 -16.72 -8.43 0.20
C SER A 152 -17.88 -7.80 -0.57
N ARG A 153 -18.08 -8.24 -1.81
CA ARG A 153 -19.28 -7.93 -2.60
C ARG A 153 -20.48 -8.79 -2.15
N ASP A 154 -20.23 -9.95 -1.53
CA ASP A 154 -21.27 -10.76 -0.90
C ASP A 154 -21.79 -10.09 0.36
N ALA A 155 -23.10 -9.87 0.44
CA ALA A 155 -23.72 -9.10 1.52
C ALA A 155 -23.63 -9.81 2.89
N ILE A 156 -23.72 -11.14 2.90
CA ILE A 156 -23.66 -11.93 4.14
C ILE A 156 -22.24 -11.88 4.69
N PHE A 157 -21.24 -12.11 3.83
CA PHE A 157 -19.85 -12.02 4.23
C PHE A 157 -19.44 -10.60 4.64
N ALA A 158 -19.98 -9.58 3.97
CA ALA A 158 -19.74 -8.18 4.35
C ALA A 158 -20.30 -7.83 5.75
N ARG A 159 -21.43 -8.44 6.15
CA ARG A 159 -21.95 -8.31 7.53
C ARG A 159 -21.06 -9.01 8.54
N TYR A 160 -20.54 -10.19 8.19
CA TYR A 160 -19.52 -10.86 9.01
C TYR A 160 -18.26 -10.01 9.16
N GLN A 161 -17.74 -9.42 8.05
CA GLN A 161 -16.58 -8.52 8.11
C GLN A 161 -16.82 -7.32 9.04
N ARG A 162 -18.02 -6.72 9.00
CA ARG A 162 -18.39 -5.61 9.90
C ARG A 162 -18.35 -6.03 11.37
N ALA A 163 -18.84 -7.21 11.70
CA ALA A 163 -18.78 -7.74 13.06
C ALA A 163 -17.33 -8.04 13.47
N ALA A 164 -16.54 -8.63 12.59
CA ALA A 164 -15.13 -8.91 12.83
C ALA A 164 -14.31 -7.62 13.04
N ASP A 165 -14.64 -6.54 12.35
CA ASP A 165 -13.93 -5.25 12.39
C ASP A 165 -13.98 -4.57 13.77
N LEU A 166 -14.87 -5.01 14.67
CA LEU A 166 -14.88 -4.54 16.05
C LEU A 166 -13.63 -4.97 16.84
N ILE A 167 -13.04 -6.10 16.48
CA ILE A 167 -11.90 -6.69 17.21
C ILE A 167 -10.65 -6.79 16.31
N TRP A 168 -10.83 -7.11 15.03
CA TRP A 168 -9.76 -7.41 14.09
C TRP A 168 -8.66 -6.35 14.01
N PRO A 169 -8.94 -5.05 13.93
CA PRO A 169 -7.91 -4.02 13.84
C PRO A 169 -6.98 -3.99 15.06
N HIS A 170 -7.49 -4.29 16.23
CA HIS A 170 -6.69 -4.33 17.48
C HIS A 170 -5.69 -5.48 17.49
N LEU A 171 -6.03 -6.60 16.82
CA LEU A 171 -5.18 -7.79 16.75
C LEU A 171 -4.22 -7.76 15.55
N MET A 172 -4.62 -7.09 14.45
CA MET A 172 -3.97 -7.18 13.16
C MET A 172 -3.43 -5.83 12.64
N GLY A 173 -2.75 -5.08 13.52
CA GLY A 173 -2.01 -3.88 13.14
C GLY A 173 -2.87 -2.78 12.48
N GLY A 174 -4.10 -2.59 12.95
CA GLY A 174 -5.01 -1.59 12.40
C GLY A 174 -5.74 -2.00 11.12
N CYS A 175 -5.60 -3.25 10.66
CA CYS A 175 -6.23 -3.71 9.42
C CYS A 175 -7.76 -3.80 9.56
N HIS A 176 -8.48 -3.01 8.78
CA HIS A 176 -9.94 -3.03 8.65
C HIS A 176 -10.38 -3.88 7.47
N ALA A 177 -11.16 -4.93 7.75
CA ALA A 177 -11.65 -5.85 6.71
C ALA A 177 -12.82 -5.28 5.89
N GLU A 178 -13.49 -4.24 6.39
CA GLU A 178 -14.70 -3.67 5.78
C GLU A 178 -14.42 -2.48 4.84
N ARG A 179 -13.15 -2.13 4.58
CA ARG A 179 -12.81 -0.95 3.77
C ARG A 179 -13.20 -1.11 2.29
N ARG A 180 -13.77 -0.05 1.73
CA ARG A 180 -14.10 0.05 0.29
C ARG A 180 -12.95 0.69 -0.48
N THR A 181 -11.76 0.10 -0.38
CA THR A 181 -10.50 0.67 -0.91
C THR A 181 -10.57 0.96 -2.40
N GLN A 182 -11.20 0.08 -3.20
CA GLN A 182 -11.40 0.32 -4.64
C GLN A 182 -12.15 1.62 -4.92
N VAL A 183 -13.21 1.90 -4.15
CA VAL A 183 -13.99 3.13 -4.31
C VAL A 183 -13.17 4.36 -3.90
N ALA A 184 -12.40 4.25 -2.83
CA ALA A 184 -11.55 5.34 -2.37
C ALA A 184 -10.46 5.68 -3.41
N ILE A 185 -9.78 4.67 -3.97
CA ILE A 185 -8.78 4.84 -5.04
C ILE A 185 -9.42 5.50 -6.26
N GLY A 186 -10.58 5.02 -6.72
CA GLY A 186 -11.27 5.55 -7.91
C GLY A 186 -11.77 6.99 -7.80
N ARG A 187 -11.80 7.58 -6.58
CA ARG A 187 -12.10 9.01 -6.38
C ARG A 187 -10.92 9.92 -6.63
N VAL A 188 -9.70 9.40 -6.58
CA VAL A 188 -8.44 10.18 -6.65
C VAL A 188 -7.65 9.85 -7.91
N PHE A 189 -7.77 8.62 -8.39
CA PHE A 189 -7.04 8.05 -9.52
C PHE A 189 -7.99 7.43 -10.54
N THR A 190 -7.56 7.38 -11.79
CA THR A 190 -8.23 6.59 -12.84
C THR A 190 -7.85 5.13 -12.68
N LEU A 191 -8.81 4.26 -12.37
CA LEU A 191 -8.58 2.81 -12.30
C LEU A 191 -8.37 2.25 -13.71
N GLU A 192 -7.20 1.70 -14.00
CA GLU A 192 -6.89 1.04 -15.28
C GLU A 192 -7.20 -0.45 -15.23
N GLN A 193 -6.78 -1.09 -14.15
CA GLN A 193 -7.00 -2.51 -13.91
C GLN A 193 -7.32 -2.74 -12.43
N CYS A 194 -8.31 -3.58 -12.15
CA CYS A 194 -8.64 -3.97 -10.78
C CYS A 194 -9.31 -5.33 -10.79
N ARG A 195 -8.61 -6.34 -10.26
CA ARG A 195 -9.10 -7.70 -10.10
C ARG A 195 -9.40 -7.99 -8.63
N GLY A 196 -10.63 -8.43 -8.35
CA GLY A 196 -11.05 -8.90 -7.03
C GLY A 196 -11.00 -10.42 -6.93
N PHE A 197 -10.55 -10.96 -5.79
CA PHE A 197 -10.45 -12.39 -5.53
C PHE A 197 -10.44 -12.70 -4.04
N ARG A 198 -10.46 -13.99 -3.67
CA ARG A 198 -10.30 -14.46 -2.28
C ARG A 198 -8.98 -15.18 -2.14
N PHE A 199 -8.21 -14.83 -1.10
CA PHE A 199 -6.91 -15.45 -0.86
C PHE A 199 -6.54 -15.46 0.64
N PRO A 200 -5.84 -16.50 1.13
CA PRO A 200 -5.59 -17.76 0.42
C PRO A 200 -6.85 -18.61 0.32
N PRO A 201 -6.93 -19.57 -0.63
CA PRO A 201 -8.11 -20.42 -0.78
C PRO A 201 -8.46 -21.21 0.49
N SER A 202 -7.44 -21.59 1.27
CA SER A 202 -7.58 -22.31 2.56
C SER A 202 -8.16 -21.46 3.70
N ALA A 203 -8.23 -20.12 3.55
CA ALA A 203 -8.73 -19.20 4.58
C ALA A 203 -10.08 -18.59 4.18
N ALA A 204 -11.00 -19.38 3.66
CA ALA A 204 -12.30 -18.91 3.14
C ALA A 204 -13.12 -18.12 4.19
N PHE A 205 -12.93 -18.41 5.48
CA PHE A 205 -13.60 -17.74 6.59
C PHE A 205 -12.80 -16.55 7.18
N SER A 206 -11.58 -16.27 6.68
CA SER A 206 -10.84 -15.11 7.15
C SER A 206 -11.54 -13.82 6.72
N PRO A 207 -11.77 -12.85 7.63
CA PRO A 207 -12.40 -11.58 7.27
C PRO A 207 -11.59 -10.80 6.23
N VAL A 208 -10.30 -11.06 6.10
CA VAL A 208 -9.39 -10.44 5.12
C VAL A 208 -9.11 -11.31 3.88
N ALA A 209 -9.91 -12.36 3.66
CA ALA A 209 -9.82 -13.17 2.44
C ALA A 209 -10.20 -12.39 1.16
N PRO A 210 -11.23 -11.52 1.13
CA PRO A 210 -11.52 -10.68 -0.03
C PRO A 210 -10.40 -9.65 -0.24
N ARG A 211 -9.84 -9.65 -1.45
CA ARG A 211 -8.71 -8.78 -1.84
C ARG A 211 -8.92 -8.20 -3.22
N ILE A 212 -8.22 -7.13 -3.47
CA ILE A 212 -8.05 -6.54 -4.80
C ILE A 212 -6.57 -6.38 -5.12
N ILE A 213 -6.23 -6.54 -6.38
CA ILE A 213 -4.94 -6.17 -6.96
C ILE A 213 -5.18 -5.35 -8.21
N GLY A 214 -4.36 -4.33 -8.45
CA GLY A 214 -4.58 -3.52 -9.63
C GLY A 214 -3.63 -2.34 -9.80
N VAL A 215 -3.97 -1.57 -10.83
CA VAL A 215 -3.26 -0.38 -11.28
C VAL A 215 -4.24 0.77 -11.40
N ALA A 216 -3.86 1.91 -10.87
CA ALA A 216 -4.55 3.18 -11.09
C ALA A 216 -3.54 4.24 -11.52
N ARG A 217 -3.99 5.25 -12.25
CA ARG A 217 -3.13 6.29 -12.83
C ARG A 217 -3.52 7.67 -12.31
N LYS A 218 -2.50 8.47 -12.00
CA LYS A 218 -2.69 9.91 -11.81
C LYS A 218 -2.97 10.54 -13.17
N ALA A 219 -4.07 11.29 -13.29
CA ALA A 219 -4.38 12.01 -14.51
C ALA A 219 -3.19 12.88 -14.94
N GLU A 220 -2.94 12.94 -16.22
CA GLU A 220 -2.03 13.95 -16.79
C GLU A 220 -2.62 15.33 -16.48
N THR A 221 -1.79 16.28 -16.11
CA THR A 221 -2.25 17.67 -15.95
C THR A 221 -2.77 18.11 -17.33
N PRO A 222 -3.98 18.68 -17.45
CA PRO A 222 -4.44 19.22 -18.73
C PRO A 222 -3.37 20.18 -19.27
N GLY A 223 -3.00 20.00 -20.53
CA GLY A 223 -2.13 20.97 -21.20
C GLY A 223 -2.76 22.36 -21.15
N PRO A 224 -1.98 23.44 -21.30
CA PRO A 224 -2.52 24.81 -21.27
C PRO A 224 -3.61 25.11 -22.34
N GLY A 225 -3.88 24.16 -23.24
CA GLY A 225 -4.96 24.22 -24.23
C GLY A 225 -6.25 23.49 -23.89
N ASP A 226 -6.27 22.69 -22.80
CA ASP A 226 -7.42 21.80 -22.47
C ASP A 226 -8.40 22.41 -21.44
N ILE A 227 -8.30 23.69 -21.15
CA ILE A 227 -9.27 24.39 -20.29
C ILE A 227 -10.52 24.65 -21.13
N ILE A 228 -11.42 23.69 -21.16
CA ILE A 228 -12.80 23.90 -21.63
C ILE A 228 -13.50 24.71 -20.55
N ILE A 229 -13.62 26.02 -20.79
CA ILE A 229 -14.52 26.89 -20.04
C ILE A 229 -15.94 26.44 -20.39
N ARG A 230 -16.62 25.78 -19.44
CA ARG A 230 -18.07 25.53 -19.48
C ARG A 230 -18.77 26.58 -18.65
#